data_ff629359271c336fc863ff247e5c78fe
#
_entry.id   ff629359271c336fc863ff247e5c78fe
#
_cell.length_a   1.000
_cell.length_b   1.000
_cell.length_c   1.000
_cell.angle_alpha   90.00
_cell.angle_beta   90.00
_cell.angle_gamma   90.00
#
_symmetry.space_group_name_H-M   'P 1'
#
loop_
_entity.id
_entity.type
_entity.pdbx_description
1 polymer ?
#
loop_
_entity_poly.entity_id
_entity_poly.type
_entity_poly.pdbx_seq_one_letter_code
_entity_poly.pdbx_strand_id
1 'polypeptide(L)'
;MTTIDHGFAQDRSSGMRDWLLSFRRSTARAETPNGGPRSAMAEPLLLDTPVAPGFRQQQDEMADVPRALSMGAMAAPLKPISLRRDSIYSAFSTAMPVTDRHGLAGRNSELEKLVEAIVVQRKHAVIFGTRGSGKTSLARVFGDLADEAGCVALYGSASGDADFDALFRPFLSELPMSAAGQEKARKLMNETIDGTRLANLLVEDVRQRTILILDEYDRVRSDEAKSDVATLLKLLTDIHSPVQVVLVGIAGDVDGLIAAHPSLRRHIAPQRVAPIPKLELERLLMSCADNARLSLDPDALDALAGAAMGSPYHARLFGMQAALVTESAGRERMTLADVEQGLASALEDWVEMSGATHALFRRVLWEANASRRMIALAGVAASQMSVISYERLVRLGHEVLGGGSINEGQAADAMRRLEPALTAMPGGELFMFEDTLAPQFLLLMAKQPVPATPPAPTPAEEMRAMLRGVDGL
;
A
#
# COMPACT_ATOMS: atom_id res chain seq x y z
N MET A 1 12.50 -54.09 14.33
CA MET A 1 11.33 -54.22 13.43
C MET A 1 10.16 -53.59 14.15
N THR A 2 9.89 -52.31 13.89
CA THR A 2 8.68 -51.67 14.37
C THR A 2 8.33 -50.62 13.32
N THR A 3 7.28 -50.90 12.60
CA THR A 3 6.70 -50.10 11.51
C THR A 3 6.09 -48.84 12.10
N ILE A 4 6.60 -47.68 11.75
CA ILE A 4 6.02 -46.39 12.13
C ILE A 4 5.11 -45.96 10.99
N ASP A 5 3.89 -45.69 11.38
CA ASP A 5 2.69 -45.38 10.63
C ASP A 5 2.85 -44.09 9.80
N HIS A 6 2.78 -44.19 8.47
CA HIS A 6 2.83 -43.09 7.52
C HIS A 6 1.46 -42.55 7.14
N GLY A 7 0.42 -42.75 7.98
CA GLY A 7 -0.98 -42.47 7.65
C GLY A 7 -1.42 -41.01 7.70
N PHE A 8 -0.69 -40.09 8.34
CA PHE A 8 -1.20 -38.73 8.63
C PHE A 8 -0.84 -37.61 7.61
N ALA A 9 0.07 -37.90 6.67
CA ALA A 9 0.54 -36.87 5.73
C ALA A 9 -0.23 -36.79 4.40
N GLN A 10 -0.98 -37.84 4.05
CA GLN A 10 -1.67 -37.93 2.74
C GLN A 10 -3.03 -37.22 2.68
N ASP A 11 -3.72 -37.11 3.80
CA ASP A 11 -5.11 -36.57 3.80
C ASP A 11 -5.17 -35.04 3.74
N ARG A 12 -4.13 -34.34 4.23
CA ARG A 12 -4.07 -32.85 4.16
C ARG A 12 -3.63 -32.31 2.81
N SER A 13 -2.94 -33.09 1.98
CA SER A 13 -2.50 -32.66 0.65
C SER A 13 -3.64 -32.70 -0.39
N SER A 14 -4.63 -33.58 -0.20
CA SER A 14 -5.81 -33.62 -1.05
C SER A 14 -6.75 -32.43 -0.82
N GLY A 15 -6.99 -32.05 0.44
CA GLY A 15 -7.79 -30.90 0.80
C GLY A 15 -7.26 -29.58 0.24
N MET A 16 -5.93 -29.39 0.24
CA MET A 16 -5.30 -28.19 -0.30
C MET A 16 -5.36 -28.12 -1.83
N ARG A 17 -5.23 -29.27 -2.52
CA ARG A 17 -5.44 -29.34 -3.98
C ARG A 17 -6.87 -29.05 -4.37
N ASP A 18 -7.83 -29.59 -3.64
CA ASP A 18 -9.26 -29.36 -3.89
C ASP A 18 -9.65 -27.91 -3.58
N TRP A 19 -9.06 -27.30 -2.55
CA TRP A 19 -9.19 -25.87 -2.25
C TRP A 19 -8.62 -24.99 -3.38
N LEU A 20 -7.42 -25.27 -3.90
CA LEU A 20 -6.82 -24.57 -5.05
C LEU A 20 -7.67 -24.72 -6.32
N LEU A 21 -8.28 -25.88 -6.54
CA LEU A 21 -9.18 -26.10 -7.67
C LEU A 21 -10.51 -25.37 -7.50
N SER A 22 -11.01 -25.24 -6.27
CA SER A 22 -12.20 -24.43 -5.96
C SER A 22 -11.93 -22.94 -6.16
N PHE A 23 -10.73 -22.49 -5.80
CA PHE A 23 -10.24 -21.13 -6.01
C PHE A 23 -10.21 -20.77 -7.52
N ARG A 24 -9.63 -21.64 -8.36
CA ARG A 24 -9.61 -21.46 -9.83
C ARG A 24 -11.03 -21.48 -10.45
N ARG A 25 -11.95 -22.28 -9.92
CA ARG A 25 -13.35 -22.31 -10.39
C ARG A 25 -14.13 -21.06 -9.98
N SER A 26 -13.85 -20.48 -8.83
CA SER A 26 -14.48 -19.24 -8.36
C SER A 26 -14.01 -18.02 -9.17
N THR A 27 -12.75 -17.96 -9.57
CA THR A 27 -12.21 -16.88 -10.43
C THR A 27 -12.76 -16.97 -11.86
N ALA A 28 -12.90 -18.17 -12.41
CA ALA A 28 -13.49 -18.38 -13.74
C ALA A 28 -15.00 -18.07 -13.82
N ARG A 29 -15.71 -18.11 -12.68
CA ARG A 29 -17.16 -17.84 -12.63
C ARG A 29 -17.49 -16.34 -12.54
N ALA A 30 -16.52 -15.49 -12.20
CA ALA A 30 -16.69 -14.04 -12.15
C ALA A 30 -16.68 -13.37 -13.54
N GLU A 31 -16.38 -14.11 -14.60
CA GLU A 31 -16.27 -13.59 -15.97
C GLU A 31 -17.53 -13.75 -16.85
N THR A 32 -18.63 -14.31 -16.36
CA THR A 32 -19.87 -14.46 -17.16
C THR A 32 -21.05 -13.74 -16.51
N PRO A 33 -21.59 -12.67 -17.13
CA PRO A 33 -22.83 -12.07 -16.71
C PRO A 33 -23.99 -12.83 -17.37
N ASN A 34 -24.71 -13.67 -16.64
CA ASN A 34 -26.03 -14.08 -17.09
C ASN A 34 -26.99 -14.27 -15.91
N GLY A 35 -28.14 -13.65 -16.08
CA GLY A 35 -29.17 -13.44 -15.10
C GLY A 35 -30.08 -14.61 -14.77
N GLY A 36 -30.79 -14.47 -13.65
CA GLY A 36 -32.01 -15.07 -13.19
C GLY A 36 -31.87 -15.97 -11.98
N PRO A 37 -32.98 -16.25 -11.22
CA PRO A 37 -33.85 -15.30 -10.57
C PRO A 37 -33.74 -15.33 -9.03
N ARG A 38 -34.32 -14.31 -8.43
CA ARG A 38 -34.49 -14.09 -6.98
C ARG A 38 -35.13 -15.27 -6.25
N SER A 39 -34.56 -15.64 -5.09
CA SER A 39 -35.30 -16.33 -4.05
C SER A 39 -34.80 -15.99 -2.65
N ALA A 40 -35.76 -15.52 -1.86
CA ALA A 40 -35.94 -15.64 -0.43
C ALA A 40 -34.88 -15.01 0.53
N MET A 41 -35.39 -13.99 1.21
CA MET A 41 -34.91 -13.41 2.47
C MET A 41 -34.65 -14.50 3.52
N ALA A 42 -33.47 -14.42 4.14
CA ALA A 42 -33.21 -15.00 5.46
C ALA A 42 -32.96 -13.87 6.44
N GLU A 43 -33.72 -13.90 7.53
CA GLU A 43 -33.61 -12.96 8.66
C GLU A 43 -32.27 -13.10 9.39
N PRO A 44 -31.73 -12.03 9.99
CA PRO A 44 -30.51 -12.10 10.79
C PRO A 44 -30.78 -12.71 12.16
N LEU A 45 -30.10 -13.79 12.47
CA LEU A 45 -30.00 -14.36 13.82
C LEU A 45 -29.16 -13.44 14.70
N LEU A 46 -29.80 -12.83 15.68
CA LEU A 46 -29.15 -12.17 16.81
C LEU A 46 -28.48 -13.25 17.68
N LEU A 47 -27.15 -13.25 17.71
CA LEU A 47 -26.37 -14.00 18.69
C LEU A 47 -26.03 -13.08 19.86
N ASP A 48 -26.66 -13.31 20.98
CA ASP A 48 -26.29 -12.78 22.29
C ASP A 48 -24.93 -13.33 22.70
N THR A 49 -23.92 -12.46 22.81
CA THR A 49 -22.66 -12.79 23.48
C THR A 49 -22.66 -12.19 24.89
N PRO A 50 -22.33 -12.96 25.96
CA PRO A 50 -22.32 -12.46 27.31
C PRO A 50 -21.12 -11.53 27.55
N VAL A 51 -21.40 -10.34 28.06
CA VAL A 51 -20.43 -9.37 28.54
C VAL A 51 -19.79 -9.88 29.82
N ALA A 52 -18.47 -9.98 29.86
CA ALA A 52 -17.70 -10.30 31.05
C ALA A 52 -17.84 -9.18 32.10
N PRO A 53 -18.00 -9.50 33.41
CA PRO A 53 -18.11 -8.51 34.47
C PRO A 53 -16.73 -8.11 35.00
N GLY A 54 -16.40 -6.82 34.95
CA GLY A 54 -15.21 -6.32 35.60
C GLY A 54 -14.77 -4.93 35.19
N PHE A 55 -15.62 -3.92 35.36
CA PHE A 55 -15.18 -2.53 35.48
C PHE A 55 -16.28 -1.71 36.19
N ARG A 56 -16.44 -1.92 37.47
CA ARG A 56 -17.10 -0.99 38.40
C ARG A 56 -16.23 -0.88 39.64
N GLN A 57 -15.58 0.27 39.78
CA GLN A 57 -15.18 0.94 41.00
C GLN A 57 -13.96 1.82 40.72
N GLN A 58 -14.26 3.08 40.51
CA GLN A 58 -13.48 4.25 40.93
C GLN A 58 -14.12 5.52 40.33
N GLN A 59 -15.30 5.83 40.89
CA GLN A 59 -15.85 7.18 40.86
C GLN A 59 -16.15 7.48 42.34
N ASP A 60 -15.21 8.12 42.99
CA ASP A 60 -15.39 8.97 44.14
C ASP A 60 -14.01 9.43 44.59
N GLU A 61 -13.72 10.67 44.35
CA GLU A 61 -12.72 11.58 44.90
C GLU A 61 -12.13 12.48 43.82
N MET A 62 -12.86 13.51 43.46
CA MET A 62 -12.27 14.80 43.11
C MET A 62 -13.29 15.90 43.42
N ALA A 63 -13.23 16.37 44.66
CA ALA A 63 -13.80 17.64 45.08
C ALA A 63 -12.88 18.79 44.68
N ASP A 64 -13.52 19.91 44.32
CA ASP A 64 -13.01 21.26 44.24
C ASP A 64 -11.98 21.62 43.14
N VAL A 65 -12.50 21.99 41.94
CA VAL A 65 -11.85 22.96 41.06
C VAL A 65 -12.78 24.18 40.89
N PRO A 66 -12.27 25.42 41.08
CA PRO A 66 -13.11 26.64 41.10
C PRO A 66 -13.79 26.93 39.79
N ARG A 67 -15.08 27.17 39.81
CA ARG A 67 -15.90 27.75 38.77
C ARG A 67 -15.49 29.22 38.55
N ALA A 68 -14.60 29.49 37.60
CA ALA A 68 -14.52 30.80 36.97
C ALA A 68 -13.72 30.68 35.66
N LEU A 69 -14.46 30.57 34.57
CA LEU A 69 -14.19 31.20 33.24
C LEU A 69 -15.36 30.82 32.34
N SER A 70 -16.51 31.45 32.57
CA SER A 70 -17.54 31.60 31.57
C SER A 70 -17.07 32.64 30.54
N MET A 71 -16.52 32.22 29.42
CA MET A 71 -16.52 33.07 28.24
C MET A 71 -17.15 32.29 27.10
N GLY A 72 -18.31 32.79 26.74
CA GLY A 72 -19.10 32.31 25.64
C GLY A 72 -18.39 32.46 24.30
N ALA A 73 -18.19 31.36 23.67
CA ALA A 73 -18.40 31.17 22.26
C ALA A 73 -19.10 29.80 22.17
N MET A 74 -20.42 29.84 22.07
CA MET A 74 -21.17 28.66 21.69
C MET A 74 -20.61 28.20 20.33
N ALA A 75 -19.71 27.23 20.36
CA ALA A 75 -19.43 26.44 19.17
C ALA A 75 -20.77 25.91 18.68
N ALA A 76 -21.15 26.24 17.45
CA ALA A 76 -22.34 25.67 16.85
C ALA A 76 -22.29 24.16 17.02
N PRO A 77 -23.37 23.50 17.41
CA PRO A 77 -23.39 22.06 17.59
C PRO A 77 -22.89 21.42 16.29
N LEU A 78 -21.86 20.59 16.40
CA LEU A 78 -21.36 19.81 15.26
C LEU A 78 -22.58 19.09 14.66
N LYS A 79 -22.89 19.37 13.40
CA LYS A 79 -23.98 18.69 12.70
C LYS A 79 -23.69 17.20 12.78
N PRO A 80 -24.64 16.35 13.20
CA PRO A 80 -24.44 14.91 13.19
C PRO A 80 -24.03 14.49 11.78
N ILE A 81 -22.95 13.69 11.67
CA ILE A 81 -22.51 13.13 10.39
C ILE A 81 -23.69 12.34 9.84
N SER A 82 -24.08 12.61 8.59
CA SER A 82 -25.19 11.90 7.98
C SER A 82 -24.82 10.42 7.82
N LEU A 83 -25.79 9.52 7.98
CA LEU A 83 -25.60 8.07 7.72
C LEU A 83 -25.00 7.80 6.33
N ARG A 84 -25.23 8.70 5.39
CA ARG A 84 -24.68 8.64 4.05
C ARG A 84 -23.19 8.98 4.04
N ARG A 85 -22.72 9.97 4.81
CA ARG A 85 -21.30 10.28 4.94
C ARG A 85 -20.52 9.14 5.54
N ASP A 86 -21.05 8.48 6.57
CA ASP A 86 -20.43 7.28 7.14
C ASP A 86 -20.27 6.18 6.10
N SER A 87 -21.30 5.97 5.26
CA SER A 87 -21.21 5.01 4.15
C SER A 87 -20.15 5.40 3.12
N ILE A 88 -20.01 6.68 2.79
CA ILE A 88 -18.98 7.18 1.87
C ILE A 88 -17.59 6.95 2.45
N TYR A 89 -17.34 7.37 3.70
CA TYR A 89 -16.04 7.16 4.36
C TYR A 89 -15.69 5.68 4.47
N SER A 90 -16.65 4.82 4.76
CA SER A 90 -16.44 3.36 4.82
C SER A 90 -16.13 2.77 3.44
N ALA A 91 -16.92 3.11 2.42
CA ALA A 91 -16.81 2.54 1.08
C ALA A 91 -15.52 2.95 0.35
N PHE A 92 -15.10 4.21 0.52
CA PHE A 92 -13.90 4.79 -0.08
C PHE A 92 -12.71 4.87 0.88
N SER A 93 -12.71 4.15 1.99
CA SER A 93 -11.64 4.22 2.98
C SER A 93 -10.25 4.04 2.36
N THR A 94 -9.35 4.97 2.71
CA THR A 94 -7.92 4.90 2.38
C THR A 94 -7.06 4.66 3.62
N ALA A 95 -7.66 4.75 4.82
CA ALA A 95 -6.96 4.68 6.09
C ALA A 95 -6.55 3.25 6.47
N MET A 96 -7.34 2.25 6.06
CA MET A 96 -7.11 0.85 6.40
C MET A 96 -6.81 0.05 5.13
N PRO A 97 -5.81 -0.85 5.17
CA PRO A 97 -5.63 -1.82 4.10
C PRO A 97 -6.90 -2.67 3.92
N VAL A 98 -7.16 -3.08 2.68
CA VAL A 98 -8.22 -4.03 2.38
C VAL A 98 -7.84 -5.37 3.00
N THR A 99 -8.76 -5.95 3.77
CA THR A 99 -8.58 -7.25 4.43
C THR A 99 -9.40 -8.36 3.77
N ASP A 100 -10.38 -8.03 2.93
CA ASP A 100 -11.16 -9.03 2.24
C ASP A 100 -10.83 -9.10 0.73
N ARG A 101 -11.05 -10.29 0.16
CA ARG A 101 -10.76 -10.58 -1.25
C ARG A 101 -11.62 -9.75 -2.21
N HIS A 102 -12.85 -9.41 -1.85
CA HIS A 102 -13.76 -8.66 -2.72
C HIS A 102 -13.36 -7.20 -2.86
N GLY A 103 -12.74 -6.64 -1.81
CA GLY A 103 -12.19 -5.30 -1.82
C GLY A 103 -10.86 -5.18 -2.59
N LEU A 104 -10.20 -6.31 -2.93
CA LEU A 104 -8.91 -6.34 -3.61
C LEU A 104 -9.10 -6.41 -5.14
N ALA A 105 -9.44 -5.28 -5.76
CA ALA A 105 -9.71 -5.21 -7.19
C ALA A 105 -8.49 -5.58 -8.06
N GLY A 106 -8.72 -6.40 -9.09
CA GLY A 106 -7.75 -6.68 -10.15
C GLY A 106 -6.46 -7.41 -9.72
N ARG A 107 -6.46 -8.14 -8.57
CA ARG A 107 -5.26 -8.78 -8.00
C ARG A 107 -5.34 -10.31 -7.90
N ASN A 108 -6.33 -10.92 -8.53
CA ASN A 108 -6.49 -12.37 -8.46
C ASN A 108 -5.26 -13.13 -9.01
N SER A 109 -4.67 -12.65 -10.10
CA SER A 109 -3.47 -13.26 -10.71
C SER A 109 -2.26 -13.20 -9.78
N GLU A 110 -2.07 -12.08 -9.08
CA GLU A 110 -1.00 -11.91 -8.10
C GLU A 110 -1.20 -12.81 -6.88
N LEU A 111 -2.44 -12.92 -6.38
CA LEU A 111 -2.78 -13.84 -5.29
C LEU A 111 -2.54 -15.29 -5.67
N GLU A 112 -2.98 -15.72 -6.86
CA GLU A 112 -2.76 -17.08 -7.36
C GLU A 112 -1.26 -17.42 -7.43
N LYS A 113 -0.45 -16.49 -7.95
CA LYS A 113 1.01 -16.67 -8.01
C LYS A 113 1.66 -16.76 -6.64
N LEU A 114 1.22 -15.94 -5.67
CA LEU A 114 1.72 -16.00 -4.30
C LEU A 114 1.35 -17.33 -3.63
N VAL A 115 0.09 -17.76 -3.76
CA VAL A 115 -0.37 -19.06 -3.24
C VAL A 115 0.44 -20.20 -3.87
N GLU A 116 0.59 -20.20 -5.19
CA GLU A 116 1.39 -21.22 -5.89
C GLU A 116 2.84 -21.22 -5.39
N ALA A 117 3.49 -20.05 -5.33
CA ALA A 117 4.89 -19.95 -4.95
C ALA A 117 5.14 -20.35 -3.49
N ILE A 118 4.33 -19.85 -2.56
CA ILE A 118 4.57 -19.99 -1.12
C ILE A 118 3.95 -21.28 -0.60
N VAL A 119 2.66 -21.51 -0.90
CA VAL A 119 1.93 -22.65 -0.33
C VAL A 119 2.28 -23.95 -1.04
N VAL A 120 2.44 -23.94 -2.38
CA VAL A 120 2.71 -25.16 -3.15
C VAL A 120 4.21 -25.41 -3.32
N GLN A 121 4.96 -24.42 -3.83
CA GLN A 121 6.39 -24.56 -4.14
C GLN A 121 7.29 -24.35 -2.92
N ARG A 122 6.75 -23.86 -1.79
CA ARG A 122 7.48 -23.58 -0.55
C ARG A 122 8.65 -22.60 -0.73
N LYS A 123 8.46 -21.61 -1.60
CA LYS A 123 9.43 -20.53 -1.77
C LYS A 123 9.14 -19.39 -0.79
N HIS A 124 10.14 -18.61 -0.48
CA HIS A 124 9.94 -17.28 0.08
C HIS A 124 9.39 -16.35 -1.01
N ALA A 125 8.85 -15.20 -0.64
CA ALA A 125 8.40 -14.22 -1.62
C ALA A 125 8.85 -12.80 -1.26
N VAL A 126 9.00 -11.97 -2.30
CA VAL A 126 9.16 -10.52 -2.15
C VAL A 126 8.05 -9.84 -2.94
N ILE A 127 7.16 -9.15 -2.24
CA ILE A 127 6.08 -8.35 -2.83
C ILE A 127 6.60 -6.91 -2.96
N PHE A 128 6.68 -6.40 -4.17
CA PHE A 128 7.23 -5.07 -4.42
C PHE A 128 6.42 -4.29 -5.46
N GLY A 129 6.50 -2.96 -5.41
CA GLY A 129 5.78 -2.07 -6.32
C GLY A 129 5.68 -0.65 -5.77
N THR A 130 5.00 0.23 -6.50
CA THR A 130 4.80 1.63 -6.14
C THR A 130 4.07 1.77 -4.80
N ARG A 131 4.28 2.87 -4.09
CA ARG A 131 3.44 3.21 -2.94
C ARG A 131 2.00 3.46 -3.40
N GLY A 132 1.02 3.05 -2.59
CA GLY A 132 -0.39 3.14 -2.99
C GLY A 132 -0.84 2.10 -4.03
N SER A 133 0.04 1.17 -4.46
CA SER A 133 -0.32 0.08 -5.39
C SER A 133 -1.11 -1.06 -4.74
N GLY A 134 -1.21 -1.08 -3.41
CA GLY A 134 -1.93 -2.10 -2.65
C GLY A 134 -1.09 -3.30 -2.21
N LYS A 135 0.24 -3.17 -2.05
CA LYS A 135 1.13 -4.24 -1.55
C LYS A 135 0.70 -4.79 -0.21
N THR A 136 0.50 -3.91 0.77
CA THR A 136 0.03 -4.25 2.12
C THR A 136 -1.31 -4.98 2.09
N SER A 137 -2.27 -4.50 1.28
CA SER A 137 -3.57 -5.16 1.10
C SER A 137 -3.42 -6.55 0.47
N LEU A 138 -2.57 -6.67 -0.56
CA LEU A 138 -2.27 -7.97 -1.19
C LEU A 138 -1.66 -8.96 -0.18
N ALA A 139 -0.71 -8.50 0.64
CA ALA A 139 -0.05 -9.32 1.64
C ALA A 139 -1.01 -9.77 2.75
N ARG A 140 -1.91 -8.89 3.20
CA ARG A 140 -2.93 -9.23 4.22
C ARG A 140 -3.94 -10.25 3.70
N VAL A 141 -4.54 -9.98 2.52
CA VAL A 141 -5.49 -10.93 1.90
C VAL A 141 -4.83 -12.27 1.59
N PHE A 142 -3.54 -12.26 1.19
CA PHE A 142 -2.77 -13.48 1.03
C PHE A 142 -2.60 -14.22 2.38
N GLY A 143 -2.31 -13.49 3.48
CA GLY A 143 -2.21 -14.08 4.83
C GLY A 143 -3.50 -14.78 5.25
N ASP A 144 -4.63 -14.11 5.11
CA ASP A 144 -5.96 -14.68 5.43
C ASP A 144 -6.25 -15.93 4.60
N LEU A 145 -5.94 -15.91 3.29
CA LEU A 145 -6.08 -17.09 2.42
C LEU A 145 -5.14 -18.25 2.83
N ALA A 146 -3.96 -17.92 3.32
CA ALA A 146 -3.01 -18.93 3.80
C ALA A 146 -3.51 -19.57 5.11
N ASP A 147 -4.11 -18.79 6.01
CA ASP A 147 -4.75 -19.29 7.22
C ASP A 147 -5.94 -20.20 6.88
N GLU A 148 -6.81 -19.81 5.94
CA GLU A 148 -7.89 -20.66 5.43
C GLU A 148 -7.36 -21.97 4.84
N ALA A 149 -6.15 -21.95 4.24
CA ALA A 149 -5.48 -23.14 3.71
C ALA A 149 -4.78 -23.98 4.79
N GLY A 150 -4.90 -23.62 6.09
CA GLY A 150 -4.34 -24.34 7.23
C GLY A 150 -2.86 -24.04 7.49
N CYS A 151 -2.32 -22.94 6.97
CA CYS A 151 -1.06 -22.37 7.41
C CYS A 151 -1.30 -21.47 8.64
N VAL A 152 -0.24 -21.00 9.28
CA VAL A 152 -0.29 -19.92 10.28
C VAL A 152 0.38 -18.71 9.65
N ALA A 153 -0.37 -17.65 9.39
CA ALA A 153 0.18 -16.41 8.86
C ALA A 153 0.39 -15.40 9.99
N LEU A 154 1.64 -14.99 10.21
CA LEU A 154 2.01 -13.98 11.20
C LEU A 154 2.45 -12.71 10.48
N TYR A 155 1.97 -11.57 10.95
CA TYR A 155 2.17 -10.29 10.29
C TYR A 155 2.94 -9.31 11.18
N GLY A 156 4.03 -8.75 10.64
CA GLY A 156 4.83 -7.72 11.29
C GLY A 156 5.11 -6.56 10.32
N SER A 157 5.52 -5.41 10.87
CA SER A 157 5.92 -4.24 10.08
C SER A 157 7.31 -3.77 10.50
N ALA A 158 8.16 -3.47 9.52
CA ALA A 158 9.51 -3.00 9.77
C ALA A 158 9.54 -1.50 10.09
N SER A 159 10.46 -1.09 10.98
CA SER A 159 10.78 0.32 11.24
C SER A 159 12.14 0.69 10.64
N GLY A 160 12.38 2.00 10.42
CA GLY A 160 13.59 2.46 9.72
C GLY A 160 14.90 2.13 10.42
N ASP A 161 14.90 2.10 11.74
CA ASP A 161 16.08 1.83 12.55
C ASP A 161 16.11 0.40 13.12
N ALA A 162 15.24 -0.49 12.59
CA ALA A 162 15.18 -1.87 13.04
C ALA A 162 16.43 -2.64 12.63
N ASP A 163 17.08 -3.27 13.61
CA ASP A 163 18.03 -4.34 13.40
C ASP A 163 17.28 -5.67 13.15
N PHE A 164 18.03 -6.72 12.88
CA PHE A 164 17.45 -8.06 12.64
C PHE A 164 16.59 -8.54 13.82
N ASP A 165 17.06 -8.27 15.02
CA ASP A 165 16.37 -8.66 16.25
C ASP A 165 14.99 -7.98 16.36
N ALA A 166 14.94 -6.67 16.16
CA ALA A 166 13.70 -5.90 16.20
C ALA A 166 12.70 -6.33 15.12
N LEU A 167 13.17 -6.80 13.95
CA LEU A 167 12.32 -7.28 12.87
C LEU A 167 11.61 -8.61 13.22
N PHE A 168 12.30 -9.54 13.89
CA PHE A 168 11.79 -10.90 14.06
C PHE A 168 11.34 -11.23 15.48
N ARG A 169 11.79 -10.49 16.48
CA ARG A 169 11.38 -10.69 17.90
C ARG A 169 9.87 -10.70 18.11
N PRO A 170 9.06 -9.83 17.46
CA PRO A 170 7.61 -9.86 17.64
C PRO A 170 6.96 -11.20 17.27
N PHE A 171 7.50 -11.90 16.27
CA PHE A 171 6.95 -13.19 15.84
C PHE A 171 7.15 -14.32 16.85
N LEU A 172 8.21 -14.25 17.68
CA LEU A 172 8.59 -15.36 18.57
C LEU A 172 7.47 -15.78 19.54
N SER A 173 6.66 -14.81 19.99
CA SER A 173 5.55 -15.08 20.94
C SER A 173 4.36 -15.77 20.28
N GLU A 174 4.22 -15.66 18.94
CA GLU A 174 3.04 -16.10 18.20
C GLU A 174 3.32 -17.39 17.39
N LEU A 175 4.58 -17.84 17.33
CA LEU A 175 4.96 -19.05 16.59
C LEU A 175 4.28 -20.31 17.15
N PRO A 176 3.72 -21.18 16.29
CA PRO A 176 3.07 -22.43 16.68
C PRO A 176 4.12 -23.48 17.07
N MET A 177 4.61 -23.41 18.30
CA MET A 177 5.66 -24.27 18.84
C MET A 177 5.16 -25.16 19.97
N SER A 178 5.90 -26.25 20.23
CA SER A 178 5.72 -27.06 21.43
C SER A 178 6.07 -26.26 22.72
N ALA A 179 5.68 -26.76 23.88
CA ALA A 179 6.04 -26.13 25.16
C ALA A 179 7.57 -25.98 25.33
N ALA A 180 8.35 -26.96 24.86
CA ALA A 180 9.82 -26.88 24.85
C ALA A 180 10.34 -25.79 23.89
N GLY A 181 9.73 -25.66 22.71
CA GLY A 181 10.05 -24.60 21.75
C GLY A 181 9.72 -23.21 22.27
N GLN A 182 8.56 -23.05 22.94
CA GLN A 182 8.20 -21.79 23.58
C GLN A 182 9.20 -21.38 24.66
N GLU A 183 9.72 -22.34 25.43
CA GLU A 183 10.75 -22.04 26.44
C GLU A 183 12.09 -21.64 25.80
N LYS A 184 12.48 -22.27 24.68
CA LYS A 184 13.64 -21.83 23.87
C LYS A 184 13.43 -20.43 23.32
N ALA A 185 12.23 -20.14 22.79
CA ALA A 185 11.88 -18.81 22.29
C ALA A 185 11.96 -17.75 23.39
N ARG A 186 11.44 -18.03 24.61
CA ARG A 186 11.56 -17.11 25.75
C ARG A 186 13.01 -16.83 26.13
N LYS A 187 13.88 -17.83 26.10
CA LYS A 187 15.33 -17.64 26.34
C LYS A 187 15.92 -16.74 25.26
N LEU A 188 15.60 -17.03 24.00
CA LEU A 188 16.08 -16.25 22.88
C LEU A 188 15.60 -14.79 22.92
N MET A 189 14.39 -14.52 23.46
CA MET A 189 13.89 -13.16 23.68
C MET A 189 14.75 -12.32 24.65
N ASN A 190 15.57 -12.93 25.50
CA ASN A 190 16.48 -12.25 26.42
C ASN A 190 17.93 -12.16 25.86
N GLU A 191 18.18 -12.66 24.66
CA GLU A 191 19.46 -12.64 23.98
C GLU A 191 19.36 -11.87 22.67
N THR A 192 20.50 -11.58 22.02
CA THR A 192 20.52 -11.04 20.67
C THR A 192 20.14 -12.12 19.66
N ILE A 193 19.18 -11.84 18.81
CA ILE A 193 18.69 -12.72 17.76
C ILE A 193 19.46 -12.41 16.47
N ASP A 194 20.09 -13.42 15.90
CA ASP A 194 20.67 -13.41 14.56
C ASP A 194 19.97 -14.41 13.64
N GLY A 195 20.25 -14.33 12.34
CA GLY A 195 19.61 -15.18 11.33
C GLY A 195 19.82 -16.67 11.56
N THR A 196 20.98 -17.10 12.12
CA THR A 196 21.30 -18.50 12.37
C THR A 196 20.55 -19.04 13.59
N ARG A 197 20.53 -18.30 14.68
CA ARG A 197 19.79 -18.69 15.90
C ARG A 197 18.30 -18.80 15.64
N LEU A 198 17.75 -17.83 14.92
CA LEU A 198 16.35 -17.87 14.55
C LEU A 198 16.04 -19.03 13.62
N ALA A 199 16.87 -19.29 12.60
CA ALA A 199 16.68 -20.42 11.70
C ALA A 199 16.65 -21.75 12.44
N ASN A 200 17.57 -21.96 13.39
CA ASN A 200 17.62 -23.18 14.19
C ASN A 200 16.33 -23.36 15.01
N LEU A 201 15.86 -22.32 15.68
CA LEU A 201 14.60 -22.36 16.44
C LEU A 201 13.41 -22.72 15.53
N LEU A 202 13.30 -22.03 14.38
CA LEU A 202 12.19 -22.22 13.43
C LEU A 202 12.16 -23.64 12.84
N VAL A 203 13.33 -24.21 12.56
CA VAL A 203 13.46 -25.57 12.00
C VAL A 203 13.18 -26.66 13.03
N GLU A 204 13.74 -26.50 14.24
CA GLU A 204 13.66 -27.53 15.28
C GLU A 204 12.28 -27.58 15.95
N ASP A 205 11.65 -26.43 16.17
CA ASP A 205 10.53 -26.32 17.10
C ASP A 205 9.19 -25.94 16.45
N VAL A 206 9.18 -25.34 15.25
CA VAL A 206 7.95 -25.06 14.50
C VAL A 206 7.55 -26.30 13.69
N ARG A 207 6.35 -26.81 13.93
CA ARG A 207 5.84 -28.03 13.28
C ARG A 207 4.73 -27.76 12.26
N GLN A 208 4.03 -26.67 12.44
CA GLN A 208 2.96 -26.24 11.56
C GLN A 208 3.54 -25.34 10.44
N ARG A 209 2.95 -25.42 9.26
CA ARG A 209 3.29 -24.51 8.16
C ARG A 209 3.02 -23.07 8.59
N THR A 210 4.06 -22.26 8.57
CA THR A 210 4.01 -20.89 9.08
C THR A 210 4.55 -19.93 8.02
N ILE A 211 3.90 -18.81 7.86
CA ILE A 211 4.27 -17.76 6.92
C ILE A 211 4.50 -16.48 7.72
N LEU A 212 5.73 -15.99 7.74
CA LEU A 212 6.08 -14.72 8.37
C LEU A 212 5.99 -13.63 7.30
N ILE A 213 5.07 -12.68 7.47
CA ILE A 213 4.88 -11.55 6.57
C ILE A 213 5.49 -10.32 7.23
N LEU A 214 6.56 -9.78 6.65
CA LEU A 214 7.24 -8.57 7.10
C LEU A 214 6.97 -7.43 6.12
N ASP A 215 6.08 -6.53 6.50
CA ASP A 215 5.71 -5.36 5.70
C ASP A 215 6.65 -4.18 5.91
N GLU A 216 6.65 -3.23 4.98
CA GLU A 216 7.49 -2.03 4.99
C GLU A 216 9.00 -2.33 5.05
N TYR A 217 9.43 -3.48 4.52
CA TYR A 217 10.84 -3.91 4.53
C TYR A 217 11.78 -2.90 3.86
N ASP A 218 11.29 -2.11 2.93
CA ASP A 218 12.02 -1.00 2.30
C ASP A 218 12.46 0.11 3.28
N ARG A 219 11.89 0.16 4.48
CA ARG A 219 12.34 1.07 5.54
C ARG A 219 13.63 0.63 6.23
N VAL A 220 13.97 -0.65 6.19
CA VAL A 220 15.19 -1.19 6.82
C VAL A 220 16.42 -0.57 6.16
N ARG A 221 17.20 0.18 6.94
CA ARG A 221 18.40 0.90 6.46
C ARG A 221 19.69 0.12 6.70
N SER A 222 19.72 -0.73 7.72
CA SER A 222 20.91 -1.51 8.11
C SER A 222 21.22 -2.58 7.06
N ASP A 223 22.40 -2.50 6.44
CA ASP A 223 22.89 -3.52 5.52
C ASP A 223 23.20 -4.84 6.25
N GLU A 224 23.59 -4.77 7.52
CA GLU A 224 23.78 -5.93 8.38
C GLU A 224 22.46 -6.68 8.59
N ALA A 225 21.38 -5.94 8.97
CA ALA A 225 20.05 -6.53 9.12
C ALA A 225 19.55 -7.18 7.81
N LYS A 226 19.79 -6.54 6.66
CA LYS A 226 19.43 -7.11 5.35
C LYS A 226 20.23 -8.38 5.03
N SER A 227 21.51 -8.41 5.38
CA SER A 227 22.37 -9.58 5.22
C SER A 227 21.92 -10.74 6.11
N ASP A 228 21.53 -10.47 7.34
CA ASP A 228 20.99 -11.47 8.27
C ASP A 228 19.65 -12.02 7.82
N VAL A 229 18.75 -11.16 7.28
CA VAL A 229 17.51 -11.61 6.64
C VAL A 229 17.81 -12.55 5.47
N ALA A 230 18.74 -12.19 4.59
CA ALA A 230 19.12 -13.04 3.47
C ALA A 230 19.72 -14.39 3.93
N THR A 231 20.51 -14.37 5.02
CA THR A 231 21.06 -15.57 5.67
C THR A 231 19.94 -16.46 6.24
N LEU A 232 18.97 -15.86 6.94
CA LEU A 232 17.79 -16.58 7.44
C LEU A 232 17.04 -17.28 6.31
N LEU A 233 16.69 -16.55 5.24
CA LEU A 233 15.97 -17.11 4.09
C LEU A 233 16.71 -18.30 3.47
N LYS A 234 18.05 -18.19 3.33
CA LYS A 234 18.88 -19.25 2.81
C LYS A 234 18.84 -20.47 3.72
N LEU A 235 19.04 -20.31 5.03
CA LEU A 235 19.06 -21.41 5.99
C LEU A 235 17.72 -22.13 6.03
N LEU A 236 16.61 -21.40 6.08
CA LEU A 236 15.26 -21.99 6.06
C LEU A 236 15.02 -22.83 4.79
N THR A 237 15.55 -22.39 3.65
CA THR A 237 15.43 -23.12 2.39
C THR A 237 16.28 -24.37 2.38
N ASP A 238 17.56 -24.28 2.78
CA ASP A 238 18.53 -25.38 2.73
C ASP A 238 18.07 -26.57 3.61
N ILE A 239 17.36 -26.30 4.69
CA ILE A 239 16.89 -27.31 5.66
C ILE A 239 15.43 -27.73 5.41
N HIS A 240 14.78 -27.21 4.35
CA HIS A 240 13.37 -27.49 4.03
C HIS A 240 12.41 -27.15 5.19
N SER A 241 12.61 -26.01 5.82
CA SER A 241 11.81 -25.53 6.94
C SER A 241 10.30 -25.47 6.60
N PRO A 242 9.41 -25.72 7.58
CA PRO A 242 7.98 -25.45 7.40
C PRO A 242 7.64 -23.95 7.37
N VAL A 243 8.63 -23.07 7.60
CA VAL A 243 8.46 -21.62 7.67
C VAL A 243 8.87 -20.97 6.36
N GLN A 244 8.01 -20.15 5.78
CA GLN A 244 8.28 -19.26 4.65
C GLN A 244 8.21 -17.81 5.11
N VAL A 245 8.97 -16.94 4.45
CA VAL A 245 8.98 -15.50 4.72
C VAL A 245 8.51 -14.75 3.49
N VAL A 246 7.65 -13.77 3.71
CA VAL A 246 7.17 -12.82 2.69
C VAL A 246 7.65 -11.44 3.09
N LEU A 247 8.50 -10.84 2.28
CA LEU A 247 8.95 -9.46 2.46
C LEU A 247 8.11 -8.56 1.57
N VAL A 248 7.65 -7.44 2.12
CA VAL A 248 6.85 -6.46 1.38
C VAL A 248 7.57 -5.12 1.38
N GLY A 249 7.90 -4.62 0.18
CA GLY A 249 8.74 -3.41 0.06
C GLY A 249 8.72 -2.76 -1.32
N ILE A 250 9.83 -2.14 -1.71
CA ILE A 250 10.01 -1.46 -2.99
C ILE A 250 10.93 -2.30 -3.92
N ALA A 251 10.99 -1.93 -5.20
CA ALA A 251 11.64 -2.71 -6.26
C ALA A 251 13.14 -3.03 -6.04
N GLY A 252 13.89 -2.19 -5.32
CA GLY A 252 15.32 -2.39 -5.07
C GLY A 252 15.65 -3.54 -4.11
N ASP A 253 14.68 -3.99 -3.31
CA ASP A 253 14.93 -4.95 -2.22
C ASP A 253 15.25 -6.35 -2.73
N VAL A 254 14.66 -6.76 -3.87
CA VAL A 254 14.91 -8.08 -4.48
C VAL A 254 16.36 -8.22 -4.91
N ASP A 255 16.90 -7.18 -5.57
CA ASP A 255 18.29 -7.20 -6.06
C ASP A 255 19.28 -7.17 -4.89
N GLY A 256 18.99 -6.42 -3.83
CA GLY A 256 19.79 -6.39 -2.61
C GLY A 256 19.88 -7.76 -1.93
N LEU A 257 18.76 -8.46 -1.77
CA LEU A 257 18.72 -9.82 -1.20
C LEU A 257 19.48 -10.84 -2.06
N ILE A 258 19.32 -10.76 -3.39
CA ILE A 258 20.00 -11.64 -4.33
C ILE A 258 21.51 -11.34 -4.38
N ALA A 259 21.90 -10.06 -4.26
CA ALA A 259 23.31 -9.68 -4.23
C ALA A 259 24.02 -10.24 -2.99
N ALA A 260 23.36 -10.23 -1.83
CA ALA A 260 23.89 -10.82 -0.60
C ALA A 260 24.07 -12.34 -0.72
N HIS A 261 23.09 -13.05 -1.29
CA HIS A 261 23.13 -14.50 -1.50
C HIS A 261 22.56 -14.89 -2.88
N PRO A 262 23.39 -15.01 -3.93
CA PRO A 262 22.94 -15.33 -5.29
C PRO A 262 22.13 -16.64 -5.42
N SER A 263 22.34 -17.60 -4.52
CA SER A 263 21.60 -18.86 -4.47
C SER A 263 20.11 -18.65 -4.17
N LEU A 264 19.73 -17.56 -3.48
CA LEU A 264 18.33 -17.24 -3.16
C LEU A 264 17.47 -16.99 -4.41
N ARG A 265 18.07 -16.65 -5.57
CA ARG A 265 17.32 -16.43 -6.82
C ARG A 265 16.37 -17.58 -7.19
N ARG A 266 16.68 -18.82 -6.81
CA ARG A 266 15.82 -19.99 -7.07
C ARG A 266 14.72 -20.18 -6.01
N HIS A 267 14.88 -19.58 -4.84
CA HIS A 267 14.07 -19.81 -3.65
C HIS A 267 13.19 -18.63 -3.29
N ILE A 268 13.34 -17.50 -3.98
CA ILE A 268 12.50 -16.32 -3.84
C ILE A 268 11.59 -16.21 -5.07
N ALA A 269 10.30 -16.00 -4.81
CA ALA A 269 9.32 -15.63 -5.83
C ALA A 269 9.12 -14.09 -5.80
N PRO A 270 9.64 -13.35 -6.78
CA PRO A 270 9.40 -11.92 -6.88
C PRO A 270 7.97 -11.69 -7.40
N GLN A 271 7.14 -11.03 -6.60
CA GLN A 271 5.80 -10.64 -6.97
C GLN A 271 5.72 -9.12 -7.13
N ARG A 272 5.75 -8.66 -8.35
CA ARG A 272 5.53 -7.24 -8.65
C ARG A 272 4.05 -6.91 -8.56
N VAL A 273 3.73 -5.83 -7.82
CA VAL A 273 2.39 -5.24 -7.75
C VAL A 273 2.35 -4.07 -8.73
N ALA A 274 1.94 -4.35 -9.95
CA ALA A 274 1.84 -3.35 -11.02
C ALA A 274 0.67 -2.38 -10.78
N PRO A 275 0.63 -1.21 -11.44
CA PRO A 275 -0.58 -0.39 -11.48
C PRO A 275 -1.79 -1.19 -11.96
N ILE A 276 -2.94 -0.93 -11.37
CA ILE A 276 -4.20 -1.61 -11.75
C ILE A 276 -4.65 -1.11 -13.12
N PRO A 277 -5.04 -2.01 -14.06
CA PRO A 277 -5.62 -1.60 -15.33
C PRO A 277 -6.85 -0.70 -15.14
N LYS A 278 -7.08 0.25 -16.06
CA LYS A 278 -8.18 1.21 -15.98
C LYS A 278 -9.54 0.54 -15.74
N LEU A 279 -9.84 -0.51 -16.46
CA LEU A 279 -11.10 -1.28 -16.32
C LEU A 279 -11.29 -1.83 -14.90
N GLU A 280 -10.22 -2.29 -14.24
CA GLU A 280 -10.30 -2.79 -12.87
C GLU A 280 -10.44 -1.64 -11.85
N LEU A 281 -9.84 -0.46 -12.11
CA LEU A 281 -10.11 0.74 -11.32
C LEU A 281 -11.56 1.21 -11.45
N GLU A 282 -12.12 1.16 -12.65
CA GLU A 282 -13.54 1.46 -12.88
C GLU A 282 -14.45 0.51 -12.09
N ARG A 283 -14.16 -0.79 -12.09
CA ARG A 283 -14.88 -1.78 -11.26
C ARG A 283 -14.76 -1.47 -9.77
N LEU A 284 -13.57 -1.12 -9.29
CA LEU A 284 -13.33 -0.71 -7.91
C LEU A 284 -14.19 0.51 -7.55
N LEU A 285 -14.17 1.55 -8.39
CA LEU A 285 -14.92 2.78 -8.17
C LEU A 285 -16.43 2.54 -8.18
N MET A 286 -16.94 1.72 -9.10
CA MET A 286 -18.35 1.32 -9.12
C MET A 286 -18.73 0.57 -7.83
N SER A 287 -17.93 -0.39 -7.40
CA SER A 287 -18.17 -1.11 -6.15
C SER A 287 -18.18 -0.18 -4.92
N CYS A 288 -17.25 0.79 -4.85
CA CYS A 288 -17.24 1.79 -3.78
C CYS A 288 -18.49 2.67 -3.83
N ALA A 289 -18.91 3.12 -5.02
CA ALA A 289 -20.11 3.94 -5.17
C ALA A 289 -21.38 3.18 -4.78
N ASP A 290 -21.52 1.93 -5.21
CA ASP A 290 -22.66 1.07 -4.85
C ASP A 290 -22.75 0.88 -3.32
N ASN A 291 -21.61 0.64 -2.64
CA ASN A 291 -21.56 0.54 -1.18
C ASN A 291 -21.92 1.88 -0.49
N ALA A 292 -21.59 3.01 -1.12
CA ALA A 292 -21.99 4.33 -0.66
C ALA A 292 -23.44 4.73 -1.09
N ARG A 293 -24.15 3.86 -1.79
CA ARG A 293 -25.49 4.11 -2.39
C ARG A 293 -25.48 5.32 -3.33
N LEU A 294 -24.44 5.43 -4.12
CA LEU A 294 -24.28 6.40 -5.19
C LEU A 294 -24.19 5.70 -6.54
N SER A 295 -24.59 6.39 -7.60
CA SER A 295 -24.33 5.99 -8.98
C SER A 295 -23.30 6.92 -9.61
N LEU A 296 -22.56 6.42 -10.61
CA LEU A 296 -21.56 7.20 -11.35
C LEU A 296 -22.00 7.39 -12.79
N ASP A 297 -21.86 8.61 -13.31
CA ASP A 297 -21.93 8.85 -14.74
C ASP A 297 -20.71 8.25 -15.43
N PRO A 298 -20.83 7.75 -16.68
CA PRO A 298 -19.71 7.17 -17.42
C PRO A 298 -18.51 8.12 -17.53
N ASP A 299 -18.74 9.40 -17.79
CA ASP A 299 -17.67 10.41 -17.90
C ASP A 299 -16.99 10.67 -16.54
N ALA A 300 -17.76 10.65 -15.44
CA ALA A 300 -17.25 10.76 -14.08
C ALA A 300 -16.35 9.57 -13.73
N LEU A 301 -16.79 8.36 -14.08
CA LEU A 301 -16.03 7.12 -13.86
C LEU A 301 -14.71 7.13 -14.66
N ASP A 302 -14.77 7.52 -15.93
CA ASP A 302 -13.61 7.65 -16.81
C ASP A 302 -12.59 8.66 -16.27
N ALA A 303 -13.05 9.82 -15.81
CA ALA A 303 -12.22 10.88 -15.25
C ALA A 303 -11.53 10.45 -13.94
N LEU A 304 -12.24 9.79 -13.01
CA LEU A 304 -11.68 9.27 -11.76
C LEU A 304 -10.62 8.19 -12.03
N ALA A 305 -10.95 7.20 -12.86
CA ALA A 305 -10.02 6.12 -13.19
C ALA A 305 -8.77 6.65 -13.91
N GLY A 306 -8.95 7.64 -14.80
CA GLY A 306 -7.86 8.32 -15.49
C GLY A 306 -6.98 9.15 -14.55
N ALA A 307 -7.55 9.85 -13.58
CA ALA A 307 -6.79 10.63 -12.59
C ALA A 307 -5.97 9.74 -11.63
N ALA A 308 -6.51 8.57 -11.27
CA ALA A 308 -5.86 7.64 -10.36
C ALA A 308 -4.61 6.95 -10.93
N MET A 309 -4.45 6.90 -12.26
CA MET A 309 -3.24 6.37 -12.93
C MET A 309 -2.82 4.97 -12.45
N GLY A 310 -3.78 4.07 -12.23
CA GLY A 310 -3.50 2.70 -11.78
C GLY A 310 -3.33 2.54 -10.26
N SER A 311 -3.46 3.62 -9.48
CA SER A 311 -3.35 3.58 -8.03
C SER A 311 -4.71 3.38 -7.36
N PRO A 312 -4.98 2.26 -6.69
CA PRO A 312 -6.23 2.05 -5.95
C PRO A 312 -6.39 3.05 -4.78
N TYR A 313 -5.29 3.51 -4.19
CA TYR A 313 -5.31 4.55 -3.16
C TYR A 313 -5.89 5.86 -3.71
N HIS A 314 -5.35 6.35 -4.83
CA HIS A 314 -5.83 7.60 -5.43
C HIS A 314 -7.25 7.45 -5.99
N ALA A 315 -7.61 6.28 -6.53
CA ALA A 315 -8.97 6.03 -6.97
C ALA A 315 -9.98 6.18 -5.81
N ARG A 316 -9.68 5.60 -4.64
CA ARG A 316 -10.51 5.77 -3.44
C ARG A 316 -10.50 7.20 -2.91
N LEU A 317 -9.33 7.83 -2.83
CA LEU A 317 -9.20 9.22 -2.36
C LEU A 317 -10.02 10.18 -3.23
N PHE A 318 -9.83 10.14 -4.54
CA PHE A 318 -10.52 11.01 -5.47
C PHE A 318 -12.03 10.70 -5.53
N GLY A 319 -12.38 9.41 -5.51
CA GLY A 319 -13.77 8.95 -5.44
C GLY A 319 -14.47 9.42 -4.17
N MET A 320 -13.78 9.37 -3.02
CA MET A 320 -14.31 9.87 -1.74
C MET A 320 -14.63 11.36 -1.80
N GLN A 321 -13.70 12.18 -2.28
CA GLN A 321 -13.88 13.61 -2.37
C GLN A 321 -15.04 13.96 -3.34
N ALA A 322 -15.12 13.31 -4.49
CA ALA A 322 -16.22 13.50 -5.42
C ALA A 322 -17.57 13.04 -4.84
N ALA A 323 -17.60 11.93 -4.08
CA ALA A 323 -18.79 11.45 -3.40
C ALA A 323 -19.30 12.44 -2.33
N LEU A 324 -18.37 13.07 -1.58
CA LEU A 324 -18.70 14.09 -0.59
C LEU A 324 -19.28 15.36 -1.26
N VAL A 325 -18.77 15.76 -2.42
CA VAL A 325 -19.34 16.85 -3.22
C VAL A 325 -20.77 16.51 -3.66
N THR A 326 -20.98 15.31 -4.19
CA THR A 326 -22.30 14.81 -4.62
C THR A 326 -23.29 14.80 -3.46
N GLU A 327 -22.89 14.30 -2.29
CA GLU A 327 -23.71 14.25 -1.07
C GLU A 327 -24.05 15.66 -0.56
N SER A 328 -23.07 16.55 -0.54
CA SER A 328 -23.27 17.94 -0.10
C SER A 328 -24.27 18.71 -0.97
N ALA A 329 -24.37 18.35 -2.25
CA ALA A 329 -25.36 18.86 -3.19
C ALA A 329 -26.73 18.16 -3.10
N GLY A 330 -26.90 17.18 -2.17
CA GLY A 330 -28.13 16.42 -1.98
C GLY A 330 -28.44 15.44 -3.12
N ARG A 331 -27.43 15.04 -3.91
CA ARG A 331 -27.60 14.16 -5.08
C ARG A 331 -27.18 12.72 -4.77
N GLU A 332 -27.63 11.79 -5.61
CA GLU A 332 -27.27 10.37 -5.54
C GLU A 332 -26.46 9.92 -6.76
N ARG A 333 -26.35 10.81 -7.74
CA ARG A 333 -25.64 10.56 -8.99
C ARG A 333 -24.45 11.49 -9.09
N MET A 334 -23.26 10.90 -9.12
CA MET A 334 -21.99 11.60 -9.27
C MET A 334 -21.77 11.97 -10.74
N THR A 335 -21.59 13.23 -11.00
CA THR A 335 -21.37 13.79 -12.34
C THR A 335 -19.90 14.15 -12.55
N LEU A 336 -19.50 14.42 -13.80
CA LEU A 336 -18.15 14.91 -14.10
C LEU A 336 -17.80 16.18 -13.32
N ALA A 337 -18.76 17.11 -13.15
CA ALA A 337 -18.54 18.34 -12.37
C ALA A 337 -18.23 18.04 -10.88
N ASP A 338 -18.86 17.02 -10.30
CA ASP A 338 -18.56 16.60 -8.93
C ASP A 338 -17.15 16.01 -8.81
N VAL A 339 -16.73 15.28 -9.83
CA VAL A 339 -15.36 14.73 -9.91
C VAL A 339 -14.34 15.87 -10.03
N GLU A 340 -14.56 16.83 -10.91
CA GLU A 340 -13.65 17.97 -11.07
C GLU A 340 -13.50 18.75 -9.75
N GLN A 341 -14.60 19.00 -9.05
CA GLN A 341 -14.58 19.65 -7.74
C GLN A 341 -13.91 18.76 -6.67
N GLY A 342 -14.19 17.45 -6.66
CA GLY A 342 -13.56 16.49 -5.73
C GLY A 342 -12.06 16.37 -5.94
N LEU A 343 -11.58 16.39 -7.20
CA LEU A 343 -10.16 16.43 -7.51
C LEU A 343 -9.48 17.71 -7.03
N ALA A 344 -10.18 18.85 -7.13
CA ALA A 344 -9.69 20.13 -6.59
C ALA A 344 -9.58 20.06 -5.06
N SER A 345 -10.59 19.53 -4.36
CA SER A 345 -10.54 19.35 -2.90
C SER A 345 -9.44 18.38 -2.47
N ALA A 346 -9.24 17.26 -3.19
CA ALA A 346 -8.14 16.34 -2.91
C ALA A 346 -6.77 17.00 -3.08
N LEU A 347 -6.63 17.91 -4.06
CA LEU A 347 -5.42 18.68 -4.25
C LEU A 347 -5.19 19.67 -3.10
N GLU A 348 -6.25 20.36 -2.63
CA GLU A 348 -6.18 21.28 -1.48
C GLU A 348 -5.72 20.54 -0.21
N ASP A 349 -6.31 19.38 0.11
CA ASP A 349 -5.91 18.55 1.24
C ASP A 349 -4.41 18.11 1.13
N TRP A 350 -3.98 17.74 -0.06
CA TRP A 350 -2.58 17.39 -0.28
C TRP A 350 -1.63 18.58 -0.12
N VAL A 351 -2.05 19.77 -0.55
CA VAL A 351 -1.27 21.02 -0.40
C VAL A 351 -1.01 21.34 1.07
N GLU A 352 -1.96 21.11 1.96
CA GLU A 352 -1.79 21.33 3.40
C GLU A 352 -0.67 20.45 3.98
N MET A 353 -0.51 19.22 3.46
CA MET A 353 0.52 18.29 3.92
C MET A 353 1.86 18.42 3.17
N SER A 354 1.83 18.84 1.91
CA SER A 354 2.97 18.80 0.98
C SER A 354 3.25 20.17 0.34
N GLY A 355 3.11 21.25 1.11
CA GLY A 355 3.17 22.63 0.62
C GLY A 355 4.46 22.97 -0.13
N ALA A 356 5.62 22.47 0.30
CA ALA A 356 6.90 22.69 -0.37
C ALA A 356 6.92 22.03 -1.77
N THR A 357 6.47 20.79 -1.87
CA THR A 357 6.37 20.03 -3.14
C THR A 357 5.37 20.68 -4.08
N HIS A 358 4.21 21.11 -3.56
CA HIS A 358 3.23 21.86 -4.34
C HIS A 358 3.79 23.17 -4.91
N ALA A 359 4.48 23.97 -4.08
CA ALA A 359 5.09 25.22 -4.52
C ALA A 359 6.14 24.98 -5.62
N LEU A 360 6.95 23.93 -5.50
CA LEU A 360 7.89 23.50 -6.53
C LEU A 360 7.13 23.16 -7.83
N PHE A 361 6.10 22.32 -7.78
CA PHE A 361 5.33 21.90 -8.96
C PHE A 361 4.68 23.10 -9.64
N ARG A 362 4.09 24.03 -8.89
CA ARG A 362 3.52 25.27 -9.43
C ARG A 362 4.55 26.07 -10.22
N ARG A 363 5.74 26.28 -9.65
CA ARG A 363 6.82 27.02 -10.30
C ARG A 363 7.30 26.32 -11.56
N VAL A 364 7.62 25.05 -11.47
CA VAL A 364 8.15 24.25 -12.58
C VAL A 364 7.17 24.16 -13.74
N LEU A 365 5.89 23.96 -13.44
CA LEU A 365 4.83 23.90 -14.45
C LEU A 365 4.51 25.27 -15.05
N TRP A 366 4.75 26.35 -14.34
CA TRP A 366 4.55 27.72 -14.83
C TRP A 366 5.71 28.16 -15.74
N GLU A 367 6.95 27.91 -15.36
CA GLU A 367 8.15 28.30 -16.11
C GLU A 367 8.36 27.48 -17.40
N ALA A 368 7.77 26.29 -17.47
CA ALA A 368 8.17 25.26 -18.39
C ALA A 368 7.26 25.10 -19.62
N ASN A 369 7.04 26.17 -20.39
CA ASN A 369 6.17 26.07 -21.60
C ASN A 369 6.52 24.92 -22.55
N ALA A 370 7.83 24.68 -22.86
CA ALA A 370 8.27 23.55 -23.68
C ALA A 370 8.49 22.26 -22.86
N SER A 371 8.89 22.39 -21.59
CA SER A 371 9.24 21.28 -20.71
C SER A 371 8.03 20.74 -19.92
N ARG A 372 6.90 21.45 -19.89
CA ARG A 372 5.71 21.05 -19.09
C ARG A 372 5.24 19.63 -19.40
N ARG A 373 5.28 19.22 -20.68
CA ARG A 373 4.94 17.86 -21.10
C ARG A 373 5.93 16.82 -20.54
N MET A 374 7.22 17.14 -20.53
CA MET A 374 8.25 16.23 -19.98
C MET A 374 8.14 16.11 -18.46
N ILE A 375 7.79 17.18 -17.77
CA ILE A 375 7.53 17.17 -16.34
C ILE A 375 6.30 16.30 -16.02
N ALA A 376 5.21 16.44 -16.79
CA ALA A 376 4.05 15.58 -16.66
C ALA A 376 4.40 14.10 -16.94
N LEU A 377 5.23 13.83 -17.94
CA LEU A 377 5.71 12.47 -18.23
C LEU A 377 6.55 11.86 -17.10
N ALA A 378 7.30 12.68 -16.33
CA ALA A 378 7.99 12.20 -15.14
C ALA A 378 6.98 11.71 -14.08
N GLY A 379 5.86 12.41 -13.90
CA GLY A 379 4.75 11.95 -13.06
C GLY A 379 4.16 10.61 -13.56
N VAL A 380 3.94 10.46 -14.87
CA VAL A 380 3.47 9.19 -15.47
C VAL A 380 4.47 8.06 -15.23
N ALA A 381 5.76 8.30 -15.47
CA ALA A 381 6.81 7.29 -15.27
C ALA A 381 6.87 6.83 -13.80
N ALA A 382 6.81 7.78 -12.87
CA ALA A 382 6.82 7.48 -11.43
C ALA A 382 5.57 6.69 -10.99
N SER A 383 4.39 7.05 -11.49
CA SER A 383 3.15 6.34 -11.15
C SER A 383 3.15 4.88 -11.61
N GLN A 384 3.87 4.58 -12.71
CA GLN A 384 3.95 3.22 -13.27
C GLN A 384 5.05 2.34 -12.64
N MET A 385 6.18 2.94 -12.24
CA MET A 385 7.38 2.19 -11.87
C MET A 385 7.96 2.52 -10.50
N SER A 386 7.48 3.52 -9.79
CA SER A 386 8.07 4.17 -8.60
C SER A 386 9.38 4.90 -8.87
N VAL A 387 10.13 4.51 -9.87
CA VAL A 387 11.43 5.05 -10.23
C VAL A 387 11.42 5.64 -11.62
N ILE A 388 12.22 6.68 -11.80
CA ILE A 388 12.38 7.40 -13.05
C ILE A 388 13.84 7.28 -13.48
N SER A 389 14.11 7.00 -14.78
CA SER A 389 15.42 7.16 -15.40
C SER A 389 15.30 8.08 -16.61
N TYR A 390 16.40 8.69 -17.01
CA TYR A 390 16.45 9.51 -18.23
C TYR A 390 15.99 8.73 -19.46
N GLU A 391 16.53 7.52 -19.65
CA GLU A 391 16.16 6.63 -20.75
C GLU A 391 14.66 6.32 -20.77
N ARG A 392 14.09 6.00 -19.61
CA ARG A 392 12.65 5.71 -19.48
C ARG A 392 11.80 6.93 -19.82
N LEU A 393 12.21 8.11 -19.37
CA LEU A 393 11.49 9.35 -19.65
C LEU A 393 11.50 9.69 -21.14
N VAL A 394 12.65 9.52 -21.81
CA VAL A 394 12.78 9.70 -23.26
C VAL A 394 11.91 8.70 -24.02
N ARG A 395 11.97 7.42 -23.64
CA ARG A 395 11.15 6.35 -24.26
C ARG A 395 9.67 6.65 -24.14
N LEU A 396 9.22 6.98 -22.93
CA LEU A 396 7.82 7.33 -22.68
C LEU A 396 7.39 8.56 -23.49
N GLY A 397 8.30 9.54 -23.62
CA GLY A 397 8.07 10.71 -24.45
C GLY A 397 7.82 10.37 -25.91
N HIS A 398 8.62 9.46 -26.49
CA HIS A 398 8.42 8.99 -27.86
C HIS A 398 7.11 8.21 -28.00
N GLU A 399 6.77 7.36 -27.04
CA GLU A 399 5.52 6.57 -27.03
C GLU A 399 4.26 7.45 -26.95
N VAL A 400 4.27 8.48 -26.09
CA VAL A 400 3.07 9.27 -25.74
C VAL A 400 2.92 10.51 -26.62
N LEU A 401 4.02 11.21 -26.96
CA LEU A 401 3.99 12.48 -27.68
C LEU A 401 4.17 12.33 -29.20
N GLY A 402 4.45 11.11 -29.66
CA GLY A 402 4.76 10.87 -31.08
C GLY A 402 6.15 11.39 -31.48
N GLY A 403 6.75 10.88 -32.53
CA GLY A 403 8.15 11.03 -32.97
C GLY A 403 8.73 12.44 -33.20
N GLY A 404 8.40 13.41 -32.40
CA GLY A 404 9.09 14.69 -32.32
C GLY A 404 10.32 14.57 -31.38
N SER A 405 11.38 15.31 -31.68
CA SER A 405 12.72 15.30 -31.10
C SER A 405 12.78 15.42 -29.57
N ILE A 406 12.31 14.42 -28.84
CA ILE A 406 12.53 14.31 -27.40
C ILE A 406 13.92 13.71 -27.21
N ASN A 407 14.80 14.48 -26.58
CA ASN A 407 16.18 14.07 -26.36
C ASN A 407 16.49 13.96 -24.84
N GLU A 408 17.61 13.32 -24.54
CA GLU A 408 18.07 13.16 -23.15
C GLU A 408 18.26 14.50 -22.43
N GLY A 409 18.64 15.57 -23.13
CA GLY A 409 18.80 16.90 -22.57
C GLY A 409 17.48 17.47 -22.02
N GLN A 410 16.35 17.22 -22.70
CA GLN A 410 15.03 17.65 -22.21
C GLN A 410 14.59 16.81 -21.02
N ALA A 411 14.87 15.51 -21.02
CA ALA A 411 14.60 14.64 -19.88
C ALA A 411 15.44 15.08 -18.66
N ALA A 412 16.73 15.32 -18.85
CA ALA A 412 17.62 15.78 -17.80
C ALA A 412 17.22 17.16 -17.26
N ASP A 413 16.77 18.09 -18.11
CA ASP A 413 16.27 19.39 -17.66
C ASP A 413 15.00 19.24 -16.82
N ALA A 414 14.04 18.43 -17.24
CA ALA A 414 12.82 18.18 -16.49
C ALA A 414 13.11 17.56 -15.11
N MET A 415 14.01 16.58 -15.04
CA MET A 415 14.40 15.94 -13.79
C MET A 415 15.13 16.88 -12.85
N ARG A 416 16.08 17.71 -13.36
CA ARG A 416 16.78 18.72 -12.57
C ARG A 416 15.81 19.74 -11.97
N ARG A 417 14.78 20.16 -12.71
CA ARG A 417 13.74 21.07 -12.20
C ARG A 417 12.92 20.45 -11.07
N LEU A 418 12.72 19.14 -11.12
CA LEU A 418 12.02 18.36 -10.09
C LEU A 418 12.95 17.90 -8.95
N GLU A 419 14.26 18.12 -9.05
CA GLU A 419 15.28 17.60 -8.14
C GLU A 419 14.97 17.83 -6.64
N PRO A 420 14.46 19.00 -6.19
CA PRO A 420 14.08 19.16 -4.79
C PRO A 420 13.00 18.21 -4.28
N ALA A 421 12.21 17.60 -5.18
CA ALA A 421 11.20 16.59 -4.85
C ALA A 421 11.62 15.18 -5.25
N LEU A 422 12.80 15.02 -5.85
CA LEU A 422 13.35 13.75 -6.31
C LEU A 422 14.59 13.38 -5.50
N THR A 423 14.64 12.13 -5.04
CA THR A 423 15.83 11.54 -4.43
C THR A 423 16.50 10.60 -5.41
N ALA A 424 17.82 10.76 -5.62
CA ALA A 424 18.62 9.81 -6.38
C ALA A 424 18.79 8.51 -5.58
N MET A 425 18.57 7.37 -6.23
CA MET A 425 18.84 6.07 -5.66
C MET A 425 20.34 5.72 -5.73
N PRO A 426 20.83 4.77 -4.91
CA PRO A 426 22.20 4.28 -5.01
C PRO A 426 22.53 3.88 -6.45
N GLY A 427 23.64 4.40 -6.99
CA GLY A 427 24.04 4.26 -8.40
C GLY A 427 23.76 5.50 -9.27
N GLY A 428 22.92 6.44 -8.83
CA GLY A 428 22.74 7.76 -9.46
C GLY A 428 21.96 7.77 -10.79
N GLU A 429 21.52 6.61 -11.29
CA GLU A 429 20.79 6.49 -12.57
C GLU A 429 19.27 6.49 -12.43
N LEU A 430 18.80 6.17 -11.21
CA LEU A 430 17.38 6.08 -10.89
C LEU A 430 17.00 7.15 -9.88
N PHE A 431 15.81 7.72 -10.03
CA PHE A 431 15.26 8.75 -9.19
C PHE A 431 13.86 8.37 -8.71
N MET A 432 13.51 8.81 -7.52
CA MET A 432 12.20 8.56 -6.92
C MET A 432 11.67 9.85 -6.30
N PHE A 433 10.36 10.08 -6.38
CA PHE A 433 9.75 11.15 -5.59
C PHE A 433 9.82 10.82 -4.10
N GLU A 434 10.25 11.79 -3.29
CA GLU A 434 10.24 11.68 -1.81
C GLU A 434 8.80 11.47 -1.32
N ASP A 435 7.88 12.33 -1.75
CA ASP A 435 6.45 12.10 -1.60
C ASP A 435 5.96 11.19 -2.73
N THR A 436 5.84 9.93 -2.45
CA THR A 436 5.46 8.90 -3.42
C THR A 436 3.98 8.99 -3.86
N LEU A 437 3.18 9.86 -3.25
CA LEU A 437 1.82 10.19 -3.68
C LEU A 437 1.80 11.38 -4.66
N ALA A 438 2.86 12.18 -4.67
CA ALA A 438 2.97 13.40 -5.49
C ALA A 438 2.83 13.21 -7.02
N PRO A 439 3.21 12.07 -7.65
CA PRO A 439 3.07 11.90 -9.09
C PRO A 439 1.67 12.18 -9.65
N GLN A 440 0.61 11.70 -8.97
CA GLN A 440 -0.77 11.91 -9.41
C GLN A 440 -1.18 13.38 -9.27
N PHE A 441 -0.76 14.04 -8.20
CA PHE A 441 -1.02 15.47 -8.00
C PHE A 441 -0.25 16.34 -8.99
N LEU A 442 0.99 15.99 -9.33
CA LEU A 442 1.74 16.63 -10.41
C LEU A 442 0.96 16.57 -11.75
N LEU A 443 0.35 15.41 -12.05
CA LEU A 443 -0.45 15.24 -13.26
C LEU A 443 -1.75 16.04 -13.22
N LEU A 444 -2.43 16.12 -12.08
CA LEU A 444 -3.61 16.97 -11.91
C LEU A 444 -3.25 18.44 -12.13
N MET A 445 -2.16 18.93 -11.54
CA MET A 445 -1.68 20.28 -11.74
C MET A 445 -1.25 20.56 -13.19
N ALA A 446 -0.62 19.58 -13.85
CA ALA A 446 -0.20 19.72 -15.26
C ALA A 446 -1.38 19.83 -16.24
N LYS A 447 -2.55 19.30 -15.89
CA LYS A 447 -3.80 19.44 -16.68
C LYS A 447 -4.47 20.80 -16.51
N GLN A 448 -4.20 21.51 -15.41
CA GLN A 448 -4.78 22.83 -15.17
C GLN A 448 -4.19 23.86 -16.17
N PRO A 449 -4.98 24.89 -16.56
CA PRO A 449 -4.47 25.99 -17.36
C PRO A 449 -3.33 26.70 -16.61
N VAL A 450 -2.35 27.20 -17.38
CA VAL A 450 -1.25 27.98 -16.80
C VAL A 450 -1.84 29.27 -16.23
N PRO A 451 -1.63 29.59 -14.94
CA PRO A 451 -2.07 30.84 -14.36
C PRO A 451 -1.47 32.04 -15.11
N ALA A 452 -2.25 33.11 -15.29
CA ALA A 452 -1.79 34.32 -15.97
C ALA A 452 -0.67 35.05 -15.19
N THR A 453 -0.64 34.88 -13.86
CA THR A 453 0.33 35.48 -12.96
C THR A 453 1.31 34.44 -12.41
N PRO A 454 2.61 34.77 -12.29
CA PRO A 454 3.57 33.86 -11.67
C PRO A 454 3.14 33.52 -10.25
N PRO A 455 3.46 32.31 -9.76
CA PRO A 455 3.22 31.97 -8.38
C PRO A 455 3.97 32.92 -7.45
N ALA A 456 3.35 33.30 -6.35
CA ALA A 456 4.00 34.11 -5.33
C ALA A 456 5.30 33.43 -4.86
N PRO A 457 6.37 34.18 -4.56
CA PRO A 457 7.60 33.62 -4.03
C PRO A 457 7.30 32.88 -2.73
N THR A 458 8.00 31.78 -2.50
CA THR A 458 7.91 31.06 -1.23
C THR A 458 8.53 31.90 -0.10
N PRO A 459 8.12 31.71 1.17
CA PRO A 459 8.75 32.39 2.30
C PRO A 459 10.28 32.23 2.34
N ALA A 460 10.80 31.09 1.89
CA ALA A 460 12.24 30.86 1.77
C ALA A 460 12.90 31.70 0.66
N GLU A 461 12.21 31.94 -0.44
CA GLU A 461 12.66 32.80 -1.54
C GLU A 461 12.60 34.28 -1.14
N GLU A 462 11.54 34.68 -0.45
CA GLU A 462 11.45 36.03 0.13
C GLU A 462 12.58 36.29 1.14
N MET A 463 12.84 35.33 2.02
CA MET A 463 13.94 35.41 2.99
C MET A 463 15.30 35.46 2.30
N ARG A 464 15.53 34.64 1.26
CA ARG A 464 16.77 34.71 0.46
C ARG A 464 16.90 36.01 -0.31
N ALA A 465 15.80 36.58 -0.79
CA ALA A 465 15.80 37.89 -1.45
C ALA A 465 16.14 38.99 -0.44
N MET A 466 15.59 38.94 0.76
CA MET A 466 15.92 39.85 1.86
C MET A 466 17.40 39.73 2.27
N LEU A 467 17.94 38.52 2.39
CA LEU A 467 19.34 38.27 2.75
C LEU A 467 20.32 38.75 1.68
N ARG A 468 19.98 38.61 0.37
CA ARG A 468 20.82 39.17 -0.72
C ARG A 468 20.91 40.71 -0.69
N GLY A 469 19.91 41.37 -0.10
CA GLY A 469 19.93 42.81 0.11
C GLY A 469 20.84 43.24 1.29
N VAL A 470 21.25 42.31 2.15
CA VAL A 470 22.10 42.59 3.31
C VAL A 470 23.60 42.42 2.99
N ASP A 471 23.96 41.59 1.99
CA ASP A 471 25.35 41.40 1.53
C ASP A 471 25.88 42.55 0.69
N GLY A 472 25.15 43.64 0.55
CA GLY A 472 25.50 44.84 -0.17
C GLY A 472 25.84 46.07 0.72
N LEU A 473 26.16 45.83 2.01
CA LEU A 473 26.65 46.83 2.93
C LEU A 473 28.16 46.64 3.23
#